data_b6128dc4d5a77e449a576e4a955c1a9a
#
_entry.id   b6128dc4d5a77e449a576e4a955c1a9a
#
_cell.length_a   1.000
_cell.length_b   1.000
_cell.length_c   1.000
_cell.angle_alpha   90.00
_cell.angle_beta   90.00
_cell.angle_gamma   90.00
#
_symmetry.space_group_name_H-M   'P 1'
#
loop_
_entity.id
_entity.type
_entity.pdbx_description
1 polymer ?
#
loop_
_entity_poly.entity_id
_entity_poly.type
_entity_poly.pdbx_seq_one_letter_code
_entity_poly.pdbx_strand_id
1 'polypeptide(L)'
;RAVKPTIIPEIDETFEERFAVFYQLLSVSNNQRLTLKVFASESNPPSVPSLVDIWSSADWFEREAFDLMGIHFDGHPDLRRILTDYGFIGHPFRKDFPTNGNLEVVYDEEKEEVVYQPVSISTRPTVPRVIRDRND
;
A
#
# COMPACT_ATOMS: atom_id res chain seq x y z
N ARG A 1 -9.95 16.88 31.15
CA ARG A 1 -9.57 15.55 31.64
C ARG A 1 -8.48 15.04 30.68
N ALA A 2 -7.27 14.79 31.20
CA ALA A 2 -6.18 14.24 30.42
C ALA A 2 -6.54 12.81 29.98
N VAL A 3 -6.46 12.57 28.69
CA VAL A 3 -6.63 11.22 28.10
C VAL A 3 -5.40 10.40 28.55
N LYS A 4 -5.62 9.32 29.29
CA LYS A 4 -4.55 8.38 29.62
C LYS A 4 -4.06 7.73 28.33
N PRO A 5 -2.75 7.66 28.08
CA PRO A 5 -2.24 6.92 26.93
C PRO A 5 -2.65 5.44 27.08
N THR A 6 -3.29 4.90 26.05
CA THR A 6 -3.56 3.47 25.95
C THR A 6 -2.22 2.77 25.77
N ILE A 7 -1.84 1.93 26.72
CA ILE A 7 -0.66 1.09 26.62
C ILE A 7 -0.96 0.09 25.49
N ILE A 8 -0.28 0.26 24.37
CA ILE A 8 -0.26 -0.75 23.31
C ILE A 8 0.59 -1.90 23.86
N PRO A 9 0.05 -3.13 24.02
CA PRO A 9 0.88 -4.25 24.44
C PRO A 9 2.04 -4.41 23.45
N GLU A 10 3.25 -4.63 23.96
CA GLU A 10 4.38 -5.04 23.13
C GLU A 10 3.97 -6.29 22.38
N ILE A 11 3.82 -6.15 21.07
CA ILE A 11 3.50 -7.26 20.19
C ILE A 11 4.84 -7.91 19.88
N ASP A 12 4.97 -9.19 20.24
CA ASP A 12 6.11 -10.02 19.87
C ASP A 12 6.24 -10.02 18.33
N GLU A 13 7.32 -9.42 17.80
CA GLU A 13 7.45 -9.03 16.38
C GLU A 13 7.85 -10.18 15.44
N THR A 14 7.48 -11.40 15.72
CA THR A 14 7.62 -12.50 14.76
C THR A 14 6.36 -12.63 13.91
N PHE A 15 6.15 -11.66 13.01
CA PHE A 15 5.06 -11.77 12.05
C PHE A 15 5.51 -12.62 10.86
N GLU A 16 4.89 -13.76 10.68
CA GLU A 16 5.06 -14.61 9.50
C GLU A 16 4.35 -14.02 8.28
N GLU A 17 3.29 -13.22 8.49
CA GLU A 17 2.48 -12.64 7.42
C GLU A 17 3.09 -11.35 6.86
N ARG A 18 3.28 -11.35 5.55
CA ARG A 18 3.91 -10.24 4.80
C ARG A 18 3.04 -8.99 4.70
N PHE A 19 1.72 -9.15 4.62
CA PHE A 19 0.77 -8.08 4.39
C PHE A 19 -0.21 -7.93 5.55
N ALA A 20 -0.51 -6.67 5.91
CA ALA A 20 -1.54 -6.35 6.87
C ALA A 20 -2.28 -5.07 6.47
N VAL A 21 -3.55 -5.00 6.83
CA VAL A 21 -4.41 -3.83 6.66
C VAL A 21 -4.67 -3.21 8.02
N PHE A 22 -4.55 -1.89 8.11
CA PHE A 22 -4.86 -1.13 9.31
C PHE A 22 -6.18 -0.39 9.14
N TYR A 23 -7.12 -0.65 10.03
CA TYR A 23 -8.39 0.07 10.10
C TYR A 23 -8.38 1.04 11.26
N GLN A 24 -8.61 2.32 10.97
CA GLN A 24 -8.71 3.38 11.97
C GLN A 24 -10.19 3.69 12.20
N LEU A 25 -10.71 3.27 13.35
CA LEU A 25 -12.11 3.46 13.71
C LEU A 25 -12.26 4.61 14.71
N LEU A 26 -13.29 5.45 14.51
CA LEU A 26 -13.63 6.55 15.38
C LEU A 26 -15.10 6.45 15.81
N SER A 27 -15.33 6.41 17.13
CA SER A 27 -16.65 6.63 17.71
C SER A 27 -16.75 8.06 18.20
N VAL A 28 -17.55 8.87 17.51
CA VAL A 28 -17.76 10.28 17.86
C VAL A 28 -18.55 10.38 19.18
N SER A 29 -19.58 9.56 19.34
CA SER A 29 -20.45 9.55 20.54
C SER A 29 -19.70 9.17 21.81
N ASN A 30 -18.77 8.21 21.72
CA ASN A 30 -17.98 7.74 22.85
C ASN A 30 -16.63 8.47 22.98
N ASN A 31 -16.27 9.32 22.00
CA ASN A 31 -14.96 9.96 21.90
C ASN A 31 -13.80 8.94 22.03
N GLN A 32 -13.91 7.84 21.31
CA GLN A 32 -12.94 6.75 21.34
C GLN A 32 -12.41 6.45 19.93
N ARG A 33 -11.15 6.07 19.89
CA ARG A 33 -10.48 5.63 18.67
C ARG A 33 -9.95 4.22 18.86
N LEU A 34 -10.07 3.42 17.83
CA LEU A 34 -9.56 2.05 17.79
C LEU A 34 -8.77 1.83 16.50
N THR A 35 -7.59 1.26 16.63
CA THR A 35 -6.81 0.77 15.49
C THR A 35 -6.87 -0.75 15.48
N LEU A 36 -7.34 -1.33 14.38
CA LEU A 36 -7.30 -2.75 14.13
C LEU A 36 -6.21 -3.05 13.11
N LYS A 37 -5.38 -4.04 13.38
CA LYS A 37 -4.44 -4.61 12.42
C LYS A 37 -4.94 -6.00 12.02
N VAL A 38 -5.23 -6.17 10.74
CA VAL A 38 -5.71 -7.43 10.16
C VAL A 38 -4.65 -7.95 9.21
N PHE A 39 -4.16 -9.14 9.47
CA PHE A 39 -3.21 -9.80 8.59
C PHE A 39 -3.93 -10.42 7.40
N ALA A 40 -3.36 -10.23 6.22
CA ALA A 40 -3.89 -10.84 5.01
C ALA A 40 -3.52 -12.33 4.97
N SER A 41 -4.36 -13.14 4.32
CA SER A 41 -4.05 -14.55 4.08
C SER A 41 -2.74 -14.73 3.31
N GLU A 42 -2.07 -15.87 3.49
CA GLU A 42 -0.86 -16.22 2.71
C GLU A 42 -1.15 -16.62 1.26
N SER A 43 -2.38 -16.43 0.79
CA SER A 43 -2.76 -16.68 -0.59
C SER A 43 -2.03 -15.75 -1.57
N ASN A 44 -1.97 -16.15 -2.82
CA ASN A 44 -1.45 -15.28 -3.88
C ASN A 44 -2.57 -15.01 -4.92
N PRO A 45 -3.14 -13.81 -4.93
CA PRO A 45 -2.83 -12.63 -4.12
C PRO A 45 -3.25 -12.75 -2.65
N PRO A 46 -2.62 -11.98 -1.73
CA PRO A 46 -3.03 -11.90 -0.32
C PRO A 46 -4.43 -11.31 -0.22
N SER A 47 -5.30 -11.87 0.63
CA SER A 47 -6.69 -11.41 0.73
C SER A 47 -7.13 -11.09 2.17
N VAL A 48 -8.11 -10.19 2.27
CA VAL A 48 -8.77 -9.76 3.50
C VAL A 48 -10.27 -9.60 3.21
N PRO A 49 -11.18 -9.93 4.13
CA PRO A 49 -12.61 -9.66 3.93
C PRO A 49 -12.88 -8.16 3.77
N SER A 50 -13.75 -7.80 2.81
CA SER A 50 -14.19 -6.42 2.60
C SER A 50 -15.09 -5.94 3.74
N LEU A 51 -15.00 -4.65 4.08
CA LEU A 51 -15.85 -3.97 5.06
C LEU A 51 -16.88 -3.03 4.43
N VAL A 52 -17.03 -3.03 3.12
CA VAL A 52 -17.94 -2.12 2.40
C VAL A 52 -19.39 -2.26 2.85
N ASP A 53 -19.83 -3.47 3.17
CA ASP A 53 -21.19 -3.75 3.67
C ASP A 53 -21.47 -3.10 5.03
N ILE A 54 -20.41 -2.85 5.84
CA ILE A 54 -20.51 -2.21 7.15
C ILE A 54 -20.32 -0.69 7.03
N TRP A 55 -19.30 -0.29 6.27
CA TRP A 55 -18.94 1.11 6.04
C TRP A 55 -18.73 1.37 4.55
N SER A 56 -19.64 2.07 3.93
CA SER A 56 -19.54 2.43 2.50
C SER A 56 -18.30 3.25 2.17
N SER A 57 -17.74 3.97 3.14
CA SER A 57 -16.48 4.71 2.99
C SER A 57 -15.27 3.78 2.76
N ALA A 58 -15.35 2.50 3.13
CA ALA A 58 -14.28 1.53 2.92
C ALA A 58 -14.03 1.24 1.42
N ASP A 59 -15.03 1.40 0.55
CA ASP A 59 -14.95 1.11 -0.88
C ASP A 59 -13.68 1.69 -1.52
N TRP A 60 -13.48 2.99 -1.45
CA TRP A 60 -12.34 3.62 -2.09
C TRP A 60 -11.00 3.32 -1.40
N PHE A 61 -10.99 3.20 -0.08
CA PHE A 61 -9.77 2.84 0.66
C PHE A 61 -9.32 1.40 0.36
N GLU A 62 -10.25 0.48 0.21
CA GLU A 62 -9.95 -0.90 -0.18
C GLU A 62 -9.44 -0.96 -1.62
N ARG A 63 -10.03 -0.21 -2.54
CA ARG A 63 -9.53 -0.07 -3.91
C ARG A 63 -8.14 0.54 -3.97
N GLU A 64 -7.83 1.52 -3.12
CA GLU A 64 -6.49 2.10 -3.00
C GLU A 64 -5.48 1.05 -2.52
N ALA A 65 -5.80 0.30 -1.47
CA ALA A 65 -4.94 -0.76 -0.95
C ALA A 65 -4.74 -1.89 -1.98
N PHE A 66 -5.79 -2.27 -2.71
CA PHE A 66 -5.69 -3.20 -3.83
C PHE A 66 -4.77 -2.68 -4.93
N ASP A 67 -4.96 -1.44 -5.37
CA ASP A 67 -4.21 -0.86 -6.47
C ASP A 67 -2.71 -0.72 -6.13
N LEU A 68 -2.39 -0.13 -4.98
CA LEU A 68 -1.02 0.23 -4.62
C LEU A 68 -0.24 -0.93 -3.99
N MET A 69 -0.89 -1.81 -3.23
CA MET A 69 -0.25 -2.90 -2.48
C MET A 69 -0.60 -4.29 -3.01
N GLY A 70 -1.66 -4.43 -3.80
CA GLY A 70 -2.10 -5.70 -4.36
C GLY A 70 -2.74 -6.64 -3.33
N ILE A 71 -3.41 -6.09 -2.33
CA ILE A 71 -4.22 -6.85 -1.39
C ILE A 71 -5.63 -6.99 -1.97
N HIS A 72 -6.12 -8.22 -2.07
CA HIS A 72 -7.47 -8.50 -2.54
C HIS A 72 -8.47 -8.35 -1.40
N PHE A 73 -9.66 -7.81 -1.67
CA PHE A 73 -10.74 -7.66 -0.69
C PHE A 73 -11.92 -8.54 -1.07
N ASP A 74 -12.08 -9.64 -0.33
CA ASP A 74 -13.12 -10.63 -0.60
C ASP A 74 -14.50 -10.05 -0.30
N GLY A 75 -15.42 -10.14 -1.28
CA GLY A 75 -16.76 -9.57 -1.16
C GLY A 75 -16.88 -8.09 -1.55
N HIS A 76 -15.81 -7.45 -2.00
CA HIS A 76 -15.88 -6.08 -2.49
C HIS A 76 -16.72 -5.99 -3.77
N PRO A 77 -17.70 -5.07 -3.87
CA PRO A 77 -18.65 -5.03 -4.99
C PRO A 77 -18.02 -4.61 -6.32
N ASP A 78 -16.97 -3.79 -6.31
CA ASP A 78 -16.33 -3.25 -7.52
C ASP A 78 -14.82 -3.02 -7.28
N LEU A 79 -14.05 -4.11 -7.12
CA LEU A 79 -12.61 -4.04 -6.86
C LEU A 79 -11.83 -3.80 -8.15
N ARG A 80 -11.53 -2.55 -8.41
CA ARG A 80 -10.76 -2.09 -9.58
C ARG A 80 -9.75 -1.02 -9.18
N ARG A 81 -8.73 -0.81 -10.02
CA ARG A 81 -7.73 0.24 -9.78
C ARG A 81 -8.36 1.62 -9.67
N ILE A 82 -7.76 2.51 -8.87
CA ILE A 82 -8.27 3.85 -8.61
C ILE A 82 -7.24 4.96 -8.84
N LEU A 83 -5.98 4.70 -8.56
CA LEU A 83 -4.89 5.69 -8.65
C LEU A 83 -3.94 5.44 -9.81
N THR A 84 -3.69 4.18 -10.18
CA THR A 84 -2.85 3.85 -11.32
C THR A 84 -3.65 3.77 -12.60
N ASP A 85 -2.96 3.89 -13.74
CA ASP A 85 -3.57 3.81 -15.07
C ASP A 85 -4.14 2.41 -15.35
N TYR A 86 -5.09 2.29 -16.27
CA TYR A 86 -5.76 1.03 -16.64
C TYR A 86 -4.79 -0.04 -17.13
N GLY A 87 -3.73 0.35 -17.83
CA GLY A 87 -2.67 -0.53 -18.31
C GLY A 87 -1.50 -0.73 -17.36
N PHE A 88 -1.55 -0.18 -16.15
CA PHE A 88 -0.43 -0.25 -15.22
C PHE A 88 -0.19 -1.67 -14.72
N ILE A 89 1.07 -2.14 -14.78
CA ILE A 89 1.47 -3.48 -14.37
C ILE A 89 2.25 -3.39 -13.04
N GLY A 90 1.77 -4.11 -12.03
CA GLY A 90 2.38 -4.17 -10.70
C GLY A 90 1.65 -3.33 -9.66
N HIS A 91 2.28 -3.20 -8.50
CA HIS A 91 1.77 -2.49 -7.32
C HIS A 91 2.86 -1.57 -6.78
N PRO A 92 2.77 -0.24 -7.03
CA PRO A 92 3.92 0.67 -6.89
C PRO A 92 4.38 0.91 -5.45
N PHE A 93 3.55 0.62 -4.44
CA PHE A 93 3.94 0.82 -3.04
C PHE A 93 4.60 -0.42 -2.42
N ARG A 94 4.64 -1.54 -3.12
CA ARG A 94 5.42 -2.70 -2.68
C ARG A 94 6.91 -2.38 -2.70
N LYS A 95 7.65 -2.89 -1.73
CA LYS A 95 9.11 -2.68 -1.65
C LYS A 95 9.89 -3.39 -2.76
N ASP A 96 9.29 -4.39 -3.39
CA ASP A 96 9.83 -5.11 -4.53
C ASP A 96 9.57 -4.40 -5.88
N PHE A 97 8.74 -3.33 -5.89
CA PHE A 97 8.52 -2.51 -7.08
C PHE A 97 9.64 -1.47 -7.24
N PRO A 98 10.24 -1.30 -8.44
CA PRO A 98 11.32 -0.36 -8.66
C PRO A 98 10.84 1.09 -8.49
N THR A 99 11.63 1.92 -7.81
CA THR A 99 11.28 3.31 -7.50
C THR A 99 11.03 4.16 -8.75
N ASN A 100 11.72 3.88 -9.84
CA ASN A 100 11.57 4.58 -11.12
C ASN A 100 10.41 4.04 -11.97
N GLY A 101 9.79 2.93 -11.57
CA GLY A 101 8.87 2.18 -12.42
C GLY A 101 9.59 1.38 -13.51
N ASN A 102 8.81 0.77 -14.38
CA ASN A 102 9.31 -0.02 -15.52
C ASN A 102 9.12 0.71 -16.85
N LEU A 103 8.09 1.54 -16.92
CA LEU A 103 7.70 2.31 -18.10
C LEU A 103 7.55 3.78 -17.72
N GLU A 104 7.93 4.65 -18.64
CA GLU A 104 7.66 6.08 -18.59
C GLU A 104 6.77 6.50 -19.76
N VAL A 105 6.08 7.60 -19.56
CA VAL A 105 5.16 8.18 -20.55
C VAL A 105 5.82 9.43 -21.12
N VAL A 106 6.02 9.45 -22.43
CA VAL A 106 6.66 10.57 -23.14
C VAL A 106 5.77 11.00 -24.30
N TYR A 107 5.73 12.30 -24.55
CA TYR A 107 5.10 12.83 -25.76
C TYR A 107 6.06 12.75 -26.93
N ASP A 108 5.65 12.06 -28.00
CA ASP A 108 6.38 11.96 -29.25
C ASP A 108 5.92 13.08 -30.19
N GLU A 109 6.78 14.07 -30.45
CA GLU A 109 6.46 15.22 -31.27
C GLU A 109 6.28 14.85 -32.77
N GLU A 110 6.93 13.79 -33.23
CA GLU A 110 6.82 13.38 -34.65
C GLU A 110 5.48 12.68 -34.93
N LYS A 111 4.97 11.93 -33.94
CA LYS A 111 3.71 11.22 -34.04
C LYS A 111 2.52 12.00 -33.49
N GLU A 112 2.78 13.11 -32.80
CA GLU A 112 1.80 13.92 -32.08
C GLU A 112 0.95 13.10 -31.08
N GLU A 113 1.56 12.07 -30.46
CA GLU A 113 0.89 11.18 -29.51
C GLU A 113 1.72 10.89 -28.27
N VAL A 114 1.04 10.41 -27.22
CA VAL A 114 1.66 9.94 -25.98
C VAL A 114 2.05 8.48 -26.13
N VAL A 115 3.35 8.18 -25.97
CA VAL A 115 3.90 6.82 -26.09
C VAL A 115 4.46 6.32 -24.78
N TYR A 116 4.37 5.00 -24.57
CA TYR A 116 5.02 4.32 -23.45
C TYR A 116 6.37 3.78 -23.91
N GLN A 117 7.41 4.06 -23.14
CA GLN A 117 8.76 3.56 -23.36
C GLN A 117 9.37 3.00 -22.08
N PRO A 118 10.40 2.15 -22.17
CA PRO A 118 11.17 1.75 -20.99
C PRO A 118 11.76 2.95 -20.28
N VAL A 119 11.75 2.94 -18.94
CA VAL A 119 12.24 4.06 -18.12
C VAL A 119 13.70 4.34 -18.40
N SER A 120 14.01 5.61 -18.69
CA SER A 120 15.37 6.11 -18.94
C SER A 120 16.02 6.77 -17.72
N ILE A 121 15.24 7.01 -16.65
CA ILE A 121 15.68 7.71 -15.44
C ILE A 121 16.62 6.83 -14.63
N SER A 122 17.86 7.29 -14.40
CA SER A 122 18.79 6.64 -13.48
C SER A 122 18.59 7.17 -12.05
N THR A 123 18.45 6.29 -11.07
CA THR A 123 18.41 6.68 -9.66
C THR A 123 19.78 7.13 -9.18
N ARG A 124 19.81 8.29 -8.52
CA ARG A 124 20.99 8.72 -7.77
C ARG A 124 20.77 8.43 -6.29
N PRO A 125 21.57 7.56 -5.65
CA PRO A 125 21.51 7.40 -4.21
C PRO A 125 21.96 8.74 -3.57
N THR A 126 21.05 9.35 -2.79
CA THR A 126 21.31 10.64 -2.12
C THR A 126 22.27 10.51 -0.94
N VAL A 127 22.37 9.32 -0.35
CA VAL A 127 23.27 8.99 0.75
C VAL A 127 24.00 7.69 0.43
N PRO A 128 25.30 7.71 0.15
CA PRO A 128 26.08 6.48 0.00
C PRO A 128 26.12 5.76 1.35
N ARG A 129 25.61 4.53 1.40
CA ARG A 129 25.69 3.69 2.59
C ARG A 129 27.10 3.11 2.70
N VAL A 130 27.93 3.69 3.55
CA VAL A 130 29.23 3.11 3.91
C VAL A 130 28.99 2.09 5.03
N ILE A 131 29.13 0.81 4.73
CA ILE A 131 29.19 -0.23 5.74
C ILE A 131 30.60 -0.16 6.34
N ARG A 132 30.69 0.33 7.57
CA ARG A 132 31.91 0.23 8.35
C ARG A 132 31.91 -1.11 9.05
N ASP A 133 32.75 -2.04 8.63
CA ASP A 133 33.02 -3.23 9.40
C ASP A 133 33.61 -2.78 10.74
N ARG A 134 32.88 -3.02 11.82
CA ARG A 134 33.43 -2.88 13.17
C ARG A 134 34.28 -4.13 13.43
N ASN A 135 35.48 -4.10 12.90
CA ASN A 135 36.54 -4.92 13.43
C ASN A 135 37.34 -4.00 14.35
N ASP A 136 36.99 -4.08 15.67
CA ASP A 136 37.90 -3.92 16.82
C ASP A 136 37.10 -4.19 18.10
#